data_e2c0b734acd021eb07a8a10d90f775ca
#
_entry.id   e2c0b734acd021eb07a8a10d90f775ca
#
_cell.length_a   1.000
_cell.length_b   1.000
_cell.length_c   1.000
_cell.angle_alpha   90.00
_cell.angle_beta   90.00
_cell.angle_gamma   90.00
#
_symmetry.space_group_name_H-M   'P 1'
#
loop_
_entity.id
_entity.type
_entity.pdbx_description
1 polymer ?
#
loop_
_entity_poly.entity_id
_entity_poly.type
_entity_poly.pdbx_seq_one_letter_code
_entity_poly.pdbx_strand_id
1 'polypeptide(L)'
;MPAGHLGTKRMGELAELAFMYRAASEGIGVARPYGDSHPYDFLVQHGRRLARVQVKSCFTTQRGYRRMGFPIIVAKHARKGVTLYSPDEIDFIAAFVAPHRAWYVIPVEALKGRKSIRLYPGGKSKRIGAFYEDYREAWQLLKEDKKEKDRQQQDDQASTKSRLSERALQR
;
A
#
# COMPACT_ATOMS: atom_id res chain seq x y z
N MET A 1 22.26 9.44 24.24
CA MET A 1 20.84 9.59 24.60
C MET A 1 20.20 8.21 24.49
N PRO A 2 19.69 7.58 25.57
CA PRO A 2 18.90 6.36 25.44
C PRO A 2 17.64 6.71 24.65
N ALA A 3 17.38 5.99 23.56
CA ALA A 3 16.17 6.13 22.79
C ALA A 3 14.99 5.72 23.68
N GLY A 4 14.33 6.71 24.29
CA GLY A 4 13.09 6.49 25.03
C GLY A 4 12.12 5.74 24.14
N HIS A 5 11.47 4.74 24.70
CA HIS A 5 10.50 3.91 24.00
C HIS A 5 9.34 4.81 23.55
N LEU A 6 9.30 5.13 22.28
CA LEU A 6 8.21 5.95 21.70
C LEU A 6 6.89 5.18 21.86
N GLY A 7 5.88 5.81 22.44
CA GLY A 7 4.54 5.21 22.52
C GLY A 7 3.94 4.97 21.12
N THR A 8 3.03 4.00 21.01
CA THR A 8 2.41 3.60 19.74
C THR A 8 1.76 4.76 18.97
N LYS A 9 1.13 5.69 19.69
CA LYS A 9 0.55 6.90 19.09
C LYS A 9 1.62 7.75 18.40
N ARG A 10 2.74 8.00 19.08
CA ARG A 10 3.85 8.79 18.53
C ARG A 10 4.50 8.12 17.32
N MET A 11 4.61 6.79 17.32
CA MET A 11 5.08 6.03 16.16
C MET A 11 4.13 6.17 14.97
N GLY A 12 2.82 6.17 15.20
CA GLY A 12 1.81 6.44 14.15
C GLY A 12 1.99 7.83 13.54
N GLU A 13 2.07 8.87 14.38
CA GLU A 13 2.29 10.25 13.95
C GLU A 13 3.57 10.41 13.11
N LEU A 14 4.67 9.75 13.52
CA LEU A 14 5.92 9.77 12.76
C LEU A 14 5.80 9.08 11.40
N ALA A 15 5.05 7.98 11.32
CA ALA A 15 4.79 7.30 10.06
C ALA A 15 3.94 8.18 9.12
N GLU A 16 2.93 8.88 9.65
CA GLU A 16 2.12 9.82 8.88
C GLU A 16 2.96 10.98 8.33
N LEU A 17 3.82 11.58 9.15
CA LEU A 17 4.76 12.63 8.71
C LEU A 17 5.72 12.12 7.63
N ALA A 18 6.26 10.90 7.82
CA ALA A 18 7.14 10.27 6.85
C ALA A 18 6.41 9.97 5.53
N PHE A 19 5.12 9.59 5.58
CA PHE A 19 4.29 9.41 4.40
C PHE A 19 4.10 10.73 3.64
N MET A 20 3.73 11.81 4.34
CA MET A 20 3.54 13.12 3.71
C MET A 20 4.81 13.59 2.99
N TYR A 21 5.95 13.49 3.67
CA TYR A 21 7.24 13.85 3.07
C TYR A 21 7.54 13.01 1.83
N ARG A 22 7.39 11.68 1.93
CA ARG A 22 7.69 10.78 0.82
C ARG A 22 6.74 10.96 -0.35
N ALA A 23 5.43 11.06 -0.11
CA ALA A 23 4.44 11.31 -1.15
C ALA A 23 4.69 12.64 -1.88
N ALA A 24 4.99 13.71 -1.13
CA ALA A 24 5.34 15.02 -1.71
C ALA A 24 6.62 14.92 -2.58
N SER A 25 7.64 14.19 -2.15
CA SER A 25 8.87 13.96 -2.93
C SER A 25 8.64 13.16 -4.21
N GLU A 26 7.55 12.38 -4.27
CA GLU A 26 7.09 11.68 -5.47
C GLU A 26 6.21 12.57 -6.39
N GLY A 27 6.00 13.85 -6.04
CA GLY A 27 5.13 14.74 -6.79
C GLY A 27 3.64 14.49 -6.56
N ILE A 28 3.27 13.84 -5.46
CA ILE A 28 1.89 13.54 -5.09
C ILE A 28 1.42 14.60 -4.09
N GLY A 29 0.32 15.28 -4.40
CA GLY A 29 -0.35 16.20 -3.48
C GLY A 29 -0.96 15.43 -2.32
N VAL A 30 -0.85 15.96 -1.09
CA VAL A 30 -1.36 15.31 0.13
C VAL A 30 -2.26 16.28 0.88
N ALA A 31 -3.47 15.85 1.18
CA ALA A 31 -4.40 16.58 2.04
C ALA A 31 -4.78 15.68 3.24
N ARG A 32 -4.91 16.29 4.41
CA ARG A 32 -5.38 15.63 5.62
C ARG A 32 -6.86 15.93 5.84
N PRO A 33 -7.72 14.94 6.14
CA PRO A 33 -9.11 15.21 6.46
C PRO A 33 -9.21 16.01 7.77
N TYR A 34 -10.24 16.81 7.88
CA TYR A 34 -10.54 17.50 9.15
C TYR A 34 -11.15 16.49 10.14
N GLY A 35 -10.62 16.47 11.36
CA GLY A 35 -11.04 15.55 12.42
C GLY A 35 -10.52 14.12 12.23
N ASP A 36 -11.05 13.19 13.04
CA ASP A 36 -10.62 11.80 13.14
C ASP A 36 -11.71 10.78 12.76
N SER A 37 -12.80 11.26 12.15
CA SER A 37 -13.97 10.43 11.81
C SER A 37 -13.79 9.63 10.52
N HIS A 38 -12.80 9.99 9.69
CA HIS A 38 -12.58 9.34 8.41
C HIS A 38 -11.78 8.04 8.56
N PRO A 39 -12.06 7.01 7.75
CA PRO A 39 -11.33 5.73 7.78
C PRO A 39 -9.94 5.80 7.13
N TYR A 40 -9.54 6.95 6.59
CA TYR A 40 -8.25 7.21 5.95
C TYR A 40 -7.52 8.37 6.64
N ASP A 41 -6.19 8.34 6.61
CA ASP A 41 -5.34 9.39 7.18
C ASP A 41 -5.10 10.53 6.18
N PHE A 42 -5.08 10.20 4.88
CA PHE A 42 -4.79 11.16 3.81
C PHE A 42 -5.68 10.95 2.59
N LEU A 43 -6.02 12.07 1.95
CA LEU A 43 -6.44 12.13 0.58
C LEU A 43 -5.23 12.55 -0.25
N VAL A 44 -4.84 11.74 -1.23
CA VAL A 44 -3.72 12.04 -2.11
C VAL A 44 -4.21 12.37 -3.51
N GLN A 45 -3.50 13.30 -4.18
CA GLN A 45 -3.84 13.77 -5.52
C GLN A 45 -2.63 13.73 -6.45
N HIS A 46 -2.81 13.16 -7.63
CA HIS A 46 -1.88 13.29 -8.74
C HIS A 46 -2.66 13.52 -10.04
N GLY A 47 -2.44 14.67 -10.66
CA GLY A 47 -3.27 15.11 -11.78
C GLY A 47 -4.76 15.21 -11.37
N ARG A 48 -5.63 14.49 -12.06
CA ARG A 48 -7.08 14.43 -11.77
C ARG A 48 -7.45 13.31 -10.81
N ARG A 49 -6.52 12.40 -10.52
CA ARG A 49 -6.76 11.28 -9.62
C ARG A 49 -6.75 11.72 -8.17
N LEU A 50 -7.72 11.22 -7.43
CA LEU A 50 -7.79 11.27 -5.97
C LEU A 50 -7.81 9.84 -5.41
N ALA A 51 -7.10 9.60 -4.31
CA ALA A 51 -7.14 8.32 -3.61
C ALA A 51 -7.08 8.52 -2.09
N ARG A 52 -7.83 7.68 -1.37
CA ARG A 52 -7.89 7.65 0.10
C ARG A 52 -6.85 6.67 0.61
N VAL A 53 -5.94 7.13 1.44
CA VAL A 53 -4.82 6.35 1.94
C VAL A 53 -4.86 6.25 3.46
N GLN A 54 -4.80 5.03 3.97
CA GLN A 54 -4.58 4.74 5.39
C GLN A 54 -3.12 4.38 5.60
N VAL A 55 -2.44 5.03 6.54
CA VAL A 55 -1.04 4.74 6.90
C VAL A 55 -1.00 3.70 8.01
N LYS A 56 -0.11 2.73 7.87
CA LYS A 56 0.21 1.73 8.90
C LYS A 56 1.72 1.58 9.02
N SER A 57 2.20 1.17 10.19
CA SER A 57 3.65 1.11 10.39
C SER A 57 4.08 -0.02 11.31
N CYS A 58 5.34 -0.44 11.13
CA CYS A 58 6.04 -1.36 12.04
C CYS A 58 7.42 -0.77 12.35
N PHE A 59 7.63 -0.42 13.63
CA PHE A 59 8.89 0.14 14.13
C PHE A 59 9.76 -0.90 14.86
N THR A 60 9.30 -2.14 14.96
CA THR A 60 10.04 -3.17 15.70
C THR A 60 11.35 -3.52 15.00
N THR A 61 12.42 -3.64 15.79
CA THR A 61 13.77 -4.03 15.34
C THR A 61 14.14 -5.46 15.74
N GLN A 62 13.20 -6.23 16.31
CA GLN A 62 13.48 -7.57 16.82
C GLN A 62 14.03 -8.49 15.71
N ARG A 63 15.16 -9.17 16.00
CA ARG A 63 15.86 -10.03 15.03
C ARG A 63 14.99 -11.14 14.42
N GLY A 64 14.01 -11.65 15.16
CA GLY A 64 13.08 -12.67 14.68
C GLY A 64 12.27 -12.23 13.45
N TYR A 65 11.92 -10.95 13.35
CA TYR A 65 11.11 -10.44 12.23
C TYR A 65 11.86 -10.40 10.89
N ARG A 66 13.19 -10.38 10.89
CA ARG A 66 13.98 -10.49 9.64
C ARG A 66 13.70 -11.82 8.91
N ARG A 67 13.44 -12.91 9.64
CA ARG A 67 13.11 -14.23 9.08
C ARG A 67 11.61 -14.45 8.90
N MET A 68 10.78 -13.93 9.81
CA MET A 68 9.33 -14.16 9.86
C MET A 68 8.51 -13.05 9.19
N GLY A 69 9.16 -11.99 8.68
CA GLY A 69 8.52 -10.80 8.11
C GLY A 69 7.99 -9.84 9.19
N PHE A 70 7.83 -8.58 8.80
CA PHE A 70 7.33 -7.50 9.65
C PHE A 70 5.80 -7.51 9.66
N PRO A 71 5.14 -7.68 10.82
CA PRO A 71 3.69 -7.70 10.90
C PRO A 71 3.13 -6.29 10.75
N ILE A 72 2.13 -6.14 9.91
CA ILE A 72 1.33 -4.93 9.76
C ILE A 72 -0.13 -5.28 10.00
N ILE A 73 -0.77 -4.60 10.94
CA ILE A 73 -2.21 -4.71 11.16
C ILE A 73 -2.91 -3.83 10.11
N VAL A 74 -3.64 -4.46 9.19
CA VAL A 74 -4.36 -3.79 8.09
C VAL A 74 -5.87 -3.76 8.33
N ALA A 75 -6.26 -3.73 9.60
CA ALA A 75 -7.63 -3.64 10.05
C ALA A 75 -7.78 -2.42 10.99
N LYS A 76 -9.01 -2.01 11.24
CA LYS A 76 -9.36 -0.90 12.14
C LYS A 76 -10.03 -1.42 13.41
N HIS A 77 -9.83 -0.72 14.50
CA HIS A 77 -10.58 -0.96 15.73
C HIS A 77 -11.98 -0.34 15.58
N ALA A 78 -13.00 -1.13 15.88
CA ALA A 78 -14.38 -0.69 15.94
C ALA A 78 -14.94 -0.99 17.34
N ARG A 79 -16.08 -0.38 17.67
CA ARG A 79 -16.73 -0.53 18.98
C ARG A 79 -16.99 -2.00 19.38
N LYS A 80 -17.20 -2.89 18.37
CA LYS A 80 -17.44 -4.33 18.57
C LYS A 80 -16.24 -5.21 18.19
N GLY A 81 -15.01 -4.68 18.24
CA GLY A 81 -13.80 -5.45 17.92
C GLY A 81 -13.04 -4.92 16.71
N VAL A 82 -12.43 -5.82 15.93
CA VAL A 82 -11.59 -5.48 14.78
C VAL A 82 -12.35 -5.72 13.48
N THR A 83 -12.47 -4.69 12.65
CA THR A 83 -13.12 -4.74 11.32
C THR A 83 -12.12 -4.50 10.20
N LEU A 84 -12.46 -5.01 9.01
CA LEU A 84 -11.66 -4.82 7.81
C LEU A 84 -11.97 -3.45 7.17
N TYR A 85 -11.01 -2.92 6.43
CA TYR A 85 -11.27 -1.83 5.49
C TYR A 85 -11.95 -2.36 4.24
N SER A 86 -12.88 -1.57 3.70
CA SER A 86 -13.53 -1.84 2.41
C SER A 86 -13.04 -0.88 1.32
N PRO A 87 -13.20 -1.23 0.03
CA PRO A 87 -12.91 -0.32 -1.09
C PRO A 87 -13.75 0.96 -1.08
N ASP A 88 -14.92 0.95 -0.39
CA ASP A 88 -15.75 2.15 -0.23
C ASP A 88 -15.16 3.13 0.80
N GLU A 89 -14.29 2.65 1.68
CA GLU A 89 -13.70 3.45 2.76
C GLU A 89 -12.31 3.97 2.40
N ILE A 90 -11.45 3.12 1.86
CA ILE A 90 -10.07 3.45 1.48
C ILE A 90 -9.70 2.80 0.15
N ASP A 91 -8.76 3.40 -0.56
CA ASP A 91 -8.23 2.86 -1.80
C ASP A 91 -6.91 2.10 -1.56
N PHE A 92 -6.08 2.60 -0.63
CA PHE A 92 -4.76 2.03 -0.35
C PHE A 92 -4.43 1.98 1.14
N ILE A 93 -3.64 0.96 1.50
CA ILE A 93 -2.83 0.97 2.72
C ILE A 93 -1.39 1.36 2.33
N ALA A 94 -0.87 2.43 2.91
CA ALA A 94 0.54 2.76 2.87
C ALA A 94 1.23 2.21 4.13
N ALA A 95 1.96 1.11 3.98
CA ALA A 95 2.59 0.42 5.09
C ALA A 95 4.08 0.74 5.18
N PHE A 96 4.53 1.30 6.32
CA PHE A 96 5.91 1.67 6.57
C PHE A 96 6.63 0.66 7.47
N VAL A 97 7.69 0.06 6.95
CA VAL A 97 8.61 -0.78 7.73
C VAL A 97 9.82 0.06 8.12
N ALA A 98 9.74 0.71 9.27
CA ALA A 98 10.71 1.72 9.72
C ALA A 98 12.17 1.21 9.80
N PRO A 99 12.47 -0.01 10.29
CA PRO A 99 13.85 -0.53 10.33
C PRO A 99 14.51 -0.66 8.96
N HIS A 100 13.73 -0.76 7.90
CA HIS A 100 14.20 -0.87 6.52
C HIS A 100 13.96 0.40 5.71
N ARG A 101 13.31 1.41 6.28
CA ARG A 101 12.85 2.62 5.59
C ARG A 101 12.08 2.30 4.30
N ALA A 102 11.36 1.19 4.30
CA ALA A 102 10.64 0.67 3.14
C ALA A 102 9.14 0.95 3.24
N TRP A 103 8.57 1.42 2.15
CA TRP A 103 7.15 1.62 1.98
C TRP A 103 6.53 0.54 1.11
N TYR A 104 5.29 0.24 1.38
CA TYR A 104 4.45 -0.62 0.55
C TYR A 104 3.15 0.10 0.29
N VAL A 105 2.83 0.34 -0.98
CA VAL A 105 1.58 0.97 -1.42
C VAL A 105 0.65 -0.13 -1.90
N ILE A 106 -0.24 -0.61 -1.04
CA ILE A 106 -1.03 -1.81 -1.24
C ILE A 106 -2.49 -1.43 -1.52
N PRO A 107 -3.06 -1.75 -2.70
CA PRO A 107 -4.50 -1.61 -2.93
C PRO A 107 -5.30 -2.39 -1.90
N VAL A 108 -6.39 -1.82 -1.39
CA VAL A 108 -7.21 -2.47 -0.34
C VAL A 108 -7.74 -3.83 -0.80
N GLU A 109 -8.08 -3.96 -2.08
CA GLU A 109 -8.57 -5.22 -2.68
C GLU A 109 -7.51 -6.34 -2.61
N ALA A 110 -6.23 -5.99 -2.68
CA ALA A 110 -5.13 -6.96 -2.59
C ALA A 110 -4.99 -7.59 -1.19
N LEU A 111 -5.58 -6.99 -0.17
CA LEU A 111 -5.57 -7.52 1.19
C LEU A 111 -6.44 -8.78 1.35
N LYS A 112 -7.40 -9.00 0.44
CA LYS A 112 -8.26 -10.20 0.39
C LYS A 112 -8.89 -10.55 1.74
N GLY A 113 -9.38 -9.55 2.48
CA GLY A 113 -10.05 -9.73 3.76
C GLY A 113 -9.12 -10.10 4.94
N ARG A 114 -7.84 -9.88 4.83
CA ARG A 114 -6.88 -10.14 5.92
C ARG A 114 -6.90 -9.03 6.96
N LYS A 115 -6.79 -9.38 8.23
CA LYS A 115 -6.66 -8.43 9.35
C LYS A 115 -5.21 -8.00 9.59
N SER A 116 -4.26 -8.84 9.19
CA SER A 116 -2.82 -8.56 9.25
C SER A 116 -2.09 -9.18 8.08
N ILE A 117 -0.98 -8.56 7.70
CA ILE A 117 -0.09 -9.03 6.64
C ILE A 117 1.34 -9.09 7.16
N ARG A 118 2.23 -9.75 6.42
CA ARG A 118 3.67 -9.75 6.69
C ARG A 118 4.42 -9.23 5.49
N LEU A 119 5.37 -8.31 5.74
CA LEU A 119 6.21 -7.66 4.74
C LEU A 119 7.67 -8.08 4.93
N TYR A 120 8.40 -8.24 3.83
CA TYR A 120 9.76 -8.81 3.83
C TYR A 120 10.78 -7.91 3.10
N PRO A 121 10.97 -6.64 3.51
CA PRO A 121 11.75 -5.65 2.74
C PRO A 121 13.24 -5.98 2.56
N GLY A 122 13.75 -7.01 3.18
CA GLY A 122 15.13 -7.49 3.01
C GLY A 122 15.21 -8.94 2.56
N GLY A 123 14.06 -9.56 2.27
CA GLY A 123 13.96 -10.97 1.88
C GLY A 123 14.02 -11.16 0.36
N LYS A 124 14.58 -12.30 -0.07
CA LYS A 124 14.40 -12.75 -1.45
C LYS A 124 12.95 -13.15 -1.64
N SER A 125 12.28 -12.59 -2.64
CA SER A 125 10.82 -12.70 -2.91
C SER A 125 10.28 -14.12 -3.15
N LYS A 126 11.12 -15.14 -3.15
CA LYS A 126 10.74 -16.55 -3.40
C LYS A 126 10.22 -17.29 -2.17
N ARG A 127 9.97 -16.63 -1.03
CA ARG A 127 9.39 -17.29 0.14
C ARG A 127 7.87 -17.36 0.03
N ILE A 128 7.31 -18.51 0.38
CA ILE A 128 5.88 -18.67 0.67
C ILE A 128 5.48 -17.56 1.67
N GLY A 129 4.61 -16.63 1.25
CA GLY A 129 4.16 -15.51 2.07
C GLY A 129 4.63 -14.10 1.68
N ALA A 130 5.54 -13.95 0.72
CA ALA A 130 5.99 -12.65 0.20
C ALA A 130 5.03 -12.06 -0.86
N PHE A 131 3.71 -12.16 -0.62
CA PHE A 131 2.66 -11.78 -1.57
C PHE A 131 2.56 -10.27 -1.85
N TYR A 132 3.27 -9.45 -1.07
CA TYR A 132 3.13 -7.99 -1.13
C TYR A 132 4.40 -7.28 -1.62
N GLU A 133 5.44 -8.02 -2.04
CA GLU A 133 6.71 -7.41 -2.44
C GLU A 133 6.60 -6.59 -3.73
N ASP A 134 5.64 -6.91 -4.61
CA ASP A 134 5.35 -6.12 -5.81
C ASP A 134 4.77 -4.73 -5.49
N TYR A 135 4.28 -4.54 -4.29
CA TYR A 135 3.79 -3.25 -3.80
C TYR A 135 4.87 -2.42 -3.08
N ARG A 136 6.09 -2.95 -2.97
CA ARG A 136 7.19 -2.25 -2.34
C ARG A 136 7.63 -1.08 -3.21
N GLU A 137 7.69 0.12 -2.61
CA GLU A 137 7.99 1.39 -3.26
C GLU A 137 7.11 1.66 -4.52
N ALA A 138 5.93 1.06 -4.55
CA ALA A 138 5.02 1.13 -5.71
C ALA A 138 4.20 2.45 -5.74
N TRP A 139 4.88 3.58 -5.59
CA TRP A 139 4.28 4.93 -5.57
C TRP A 139 3.53 5.28 -6.86
N GLN A 140 3.92 4.68 -7.99
CA GLN A 140 3.21 4.82 -9.27
C GLN A 140 1.73 4.43 -9.18
N LEU A 141 1.36 3.50 -8.26
CA LEU A 141 -0.02 3.10 -8.06
C LEU A 141 -0.91 4.25 -7.55
N LEU A 142 -0.34 5.26 -6.90
CA LEU A 142 -1.05 6.47 -6.49
C LEU A 142 -1.18 7.49 -7.63
N LYS A 143 -0.37 7.35 -8.70
CA LYS A 143 -0.31 8.27 -9.83
C LYS A 143 -1.15 7.81 -11.01
N GLU A 144 -1.38 6.50 -11.15
CA GLU A 144 -2.09 5.89 -12.28
C GLU A 144 -3.61 5.92 -12.09
N ASP A 145 -4.35 6.32 -13.10
CA ASP A 145 -5.82 6.20 -13.11
C ASP A 145 -6.24 4.75 -13.37
N LYS A 146 -7.16 4.20 -12.55
CA LYS A 146 -7.73 2.86 -12.78
C LYS A 146 -8.31 2.70 -14.18
N LYS A 147 -8.96 3.74 -14.71
CA LYS A 147 -9.55 3.74 -16.05
C LYS A 147 -8.52 3.64 -17.19
N GLU A 148 -7.32 4.17 -16.99
CA GLU A 148 -6.25 4.03 -17.99
C GLU A 148 -5.67 2.62 -17.98
N LYS A 149 -5.50 2.01 -16.80
CA LYS A 149 -5.07 0.60 -16.71
C LYS A 149 -6.03 -0.37 -17.39
N ASP A 150 -7.32 -0.21 -17.14
CA ASP A 150 -8.34 -1.09 -17.73
C ASP A 150 -8.40 -0.93 -19.25
N ARG A 151 -8.23 0.29 -19.77
CA ARG A 151 -8.10 0.55 -21.23
C ARG A 151 -6.83 -0.07 -21.82
N GLN A 152 -5.68 0.15 -21.18
CA GLN A 152 -4.41 -0.41 -21.63
C GLN A 152 -4.45 -1.95 -21.66
N GLN A 153 -5.03 -2.59 -20.66
CA GLN A 153 -5.20 -4.05 -20.63
C GLN A 153 -6.17 -4.54 -21.72
N GLN A 154 -7.23 -3.81 -22.03
CA GLN A 154 -8.16 -4.14 -23.10
C GLN A 154 -7.50 -4.00 -24.48
N ASP A 155 -6.72 -2.95 -24.71
CA ASP A 155 -6.00 -2.71 -25.95
C ASP A 155 -4.89 -3.75 -26.18
N ASP A 156 -4.16 -4.15 -25.13
CA ASP A 156 -3.14 -5.20 -25.19
C ASP A 156 -3.76 -6.58 -25.48
N GLN A 157 -4.91 -6.89 -24.89
CA GLN A 157 -5.64 -8.13 -25.16
C GLN A 157 -6.22 -8.16 -26.58
N ALA A 158 -6.76 -7.05 -27.06
CA ALA A 158 -7.25 -6.93 -28.43
C ALA A 158 -6.13 -7.08 -29.46
N SER A 159 -4.98 -6.44 -29.22
CA SER A 159 -3.79 -6.52 -30.07
C SER A 159 -3.20 -7.94 -30.12
N THR A 160 -3.21 -8.65 -29.00
CA THR A 160 -2.74 -10.04 -28.91
C THR A 160 -3.68 -11.00 -29.66
N LYS A 161 -4.99 -10.81 -29.54
CA LYS A 161 -5.98 -11.58 -30.29
C LYS A 161 -5.86 -11.39 -31.82
N SER A 162 -5.66 -10.14 -32.25
CA SER A 162 -5.48 -9.83 -33.67
C SER A 162 -4.25 -10.53 -34.25
N ARG A 163 -3.11 -10.47 -33.57
CA ARG A 163 -1.86 -11.15 -33.98
C ARG A 163 -1.97 -12.67 -34.04
N LEU A 164 -2.77 -13.27 -33.15
CA LEU A 164 -3.00 -14.72 -33.13
C LEU A 164 -3.91 -15.14 -34.30
N SER A 165 -4.93 -14.35 -34.64
CA SER A 165 -5.82 -14.65 -35.77
C SER A 165 -5.12 -14.48 -37.12
N GLU A 166 -4.24 -13.49 -37.30
CA GLU A 166 -3.42 -13.33 -38.50
C GLU A 166 -2.45 -14.49 -38.73
N ARG A 167 -1.83 -15.00 -37.63
CA ARG A 167 -0.96 -16.20 -37.72
C ARG A 167 -1.71 -17.49 -38.03
N ALA A 168 -2.99 -17.58 -37.66
CA ALA A 168 -3.83 -18.75 -37.95
C ALA A 168 -4.31 -18.77 -39.41
N LEU A 169 -4.43 -17.60 -40.04
CA LEU A 169 -4.84 -17.48 -41.46
C LEU A 169 -3.68 -17.68 -42.48
N GLN A 170 -2.44 -17.69 -41.97
CA GLN A 170 -1.22 -17.88 -42.82
C GLN A 170 -0.70 -19.34 -42.79
N ARG A 171 -1.46 -20.27 -42.21
CA ARG A 171 -1.19 -21.72 -42.24
C ARG A 171 -2.23 -22.47 -43.04
#